data_5a2daf1fe62b73dcf73222d88eb35f27
#
_entry.id   5a2daf1fe62b73dcf73222d88eb35f27
#
_cell.length_a   1.000
_cell.length_b   1.000
_cell.length_c   1.000
_cell.angle_alpha   90.00
_cell.angle_beta   90.00
_cell.angle_gamma   90.00
#
_symmetry.space_group_name_H-M   'P 1'
#
loop_
_entity.id
_entity.type
_entity.pdbx_description
1 polymer ?
#
loop_
_entity_poly.entity_id
_entity_poly.type
_entity_poly.pdbx_seq_one_letter_code
_entity_poly.pdbx_strand_id
1 'polypeptide(L)'
;NAYLDKIFEVQIRHGSENIYVILSELISGLIHLALRIESNQNLIEQFLTVTNYLSQFLSELSYHFNIVNVYVCPGNHSRCHANKDENMRGENMDLLAIPYLQAKLQNFSNIKFHENVIDSSIAMFTVRGQKIYGVHGDKDQMDTVVQKLTLYTSVKPDIIYMGHKHTNAMLTSYDTKVIQAGCLSGGADEYCMDKRLRNKAEQIISVITEDGLDCLYDVKF
;
A
#
# COMPACT_ATOMS: atom_id res chain seq x y z
N ASN A 1 11.01 15.12 5.14
CA ASN A 1 10.40 13.80 5.27
C ASN A 1 11.25 12.78 4.49
N ALA A 2 11.99 11.93 5.23
CA ALA A 2 13.02 11.04 4.64
C ALA A 2 12.50 10.17 3.48
N TYR A 3 11.22 9.74 3.51
CA TYR A 3 10.65 8.95 2.42
C TYR A 3 10.39 9.79 1.16
N LEU A 4 9.82 10.98 1.30
CA LEU A 4 9.65 11.90 0.17
C LEU A 4 10.99 12.29 -0.46
N ASP A 5 11.99 12.61 0.37
CA ASP A 5 13.33 12.97 -0.11
C ASP A 5 13.92 11.83 -0.95
N LYS A 6 13.71 10.57 -0.50
CA LYS A 6 14.16 9.40 -1.26
C LYS A 6 13.38 9.18 -2.56
N ILE A 7 12.06 9.41 -2.56
CA ILE A 7 11.24 9.36 -3.78
C ILE A 7 11.75 10.37 -4.81
N PHE A 8 12.04 11.61 -4.39
CA PHE A 8 12.53 12.66 -5.29
C PHE A 8 13.96 12.39 -5.80
N GLU A 9 14.83 11.84 -4.94
CA GLU A 9 16.15 11.36 -5.40
C GLU A 9 16.02 10.32 -6.51
N VAL A 10 15.15 9.32 -6.32
CA VAL A 10 14.90 8.27 -7.31
C VAL A 10 14.26 8.84 -8.58
N GLN A 11 13.29 9.74 -8.44
CA GLN A 11 12.68 10.44 -9.57
C GLN A 11 13.71 11.14 -10.44
N ILE A 12 14.58 11.95 -9.84
CA ILE A 12 15.63 12.69 -10.54
C ILE A 12 16.60 11.73 -11.23
N ARG A 13 17.00 10.67 -10.54
CA ARG A 13 17.96 9.69 -11.05
C ARG A 13 17.47 8.95 -12.28
N HIS A 14 16.18 8.61 -12.32
CA HIS A 14 15.57 7.81 -13.40
C HIS A 14 14.75 8.62 -14.40
N GLY A 15 14.56 9.91 -14.17
CA GLY A 15 13.74 10.76 -15.03
C GLY A 15 12.27 10.36 -15.03
N SER A 16 11.74 9.85 -13.89
CA SER A 16 10.38 9.35 -13.82
C SER A 16 9.37 10.49 -13.84
N GLU A 17 8.44 10.44 -14.80
CA GLU A 17 7.43 11.49 -14.99
C GLU A 17 6.14 11.23 -14.16
N ASN A 18 5.79 9.99 -13.93
CA ASN A 18 4.57 9.58 -13.24
C ASN A 18 4.89 8.70 -12.05
N ILE A 19 4.03 8.76 -11.02
CA ILE A 19 4.13 7.88 -9.85
C ILE A 19 2.83 7.11 -9.64
N TYR A 20 2.95 5.87 -9.16
CA TYR A 20 1.85 5.00 -8.78
C TYR A 20 2.00 4.68 -7.29
N VAL A 21 1.00 5.04 -6.50
CA VAL A 21 0.97 4.86 -5.05
C VAL A 21 -0.09 3.81 -4.72
N ILE A 22 0.32 2.72 -4.10
CA ILE A 22 -0.59 1.70 -3.59
C ILE A 22 -0.67 1.88 -2.07
N LEU A 23 -1.81 2.32 -1.58
CA LEU A 23 -2.09 2.51 -0.16
C LEU A 23 -2.77 1.26 0.40
N SER A 24 -2.35 0.83 1.58
CA SER A 24 -2.95 -0.30 2.27
C SER A 24 -2.69 -0.21 3.76
N GLU A 25 -3.62 -0.72 4.58
CA GLU A 25 -3.51 -0.80 6.05
C GLU A 25 -3.17 0.55 6.68
N LEU A 26 -4.08 1.51 6.53
CA LEU A 26 -3.82 2.89 6.92
C LEU A 26 -3.87 3.14 8.42
N ILE A 27 -4.53 2.27 9.19
CA ILE A 27 -4.76 2.43 10.63
C ILE A 27 -4.50 1.14 11.40
N SER A 28 -4.19 1.25 12.69
CA SER A 28 -4.09 0.10 13.60
C SER A 28 -5.44 -0.54 13.90
N GLY A 29 -6.53 0.23 13.81
CA GLY A 29 -7.90 -0.26 13.82
C GLY A 29 -8.39 -0.87 15.13
N LEU A 30 -9.28 -1.86 15.00
CA LEU A 30 -10.03 -2.44 16.12
C LEU A 30 -9.68 -3.89 16.44
N ILE A 31 -8.95 -4.59 15.57
CA ILE A 31 -8.89 -6.06 15.58
C ILE A 31 -7.99 -6.64 16.68
N HIS A 32 -7.03 -5.88 17.18
CA HIS A 32 -6.14 -6.30 18.26
C HIS A 32 -6.30 -5.42 19.48
N LEU A 33 -6.71 -6.07 20.61
CA LEU A 33 -6.94 -5.36 21.87
C LEU A 33 -5.67 -4.68 22.38
N ALA A 34 -4.50 -5.31 22.27
CA ALA A 34 -3.22 -4.73 22.67
C ALA A 34 -2.97 -3.39 21.98
N LEU A 35 -3.08 -3.35 20.65
CA LEU A 35 -2.89 -2.12 19.88
C LEU A 35 -3.90 -1.01 20.24
N ARG A 36 -5.13 -1.40 20.61
CA ARG A 36 -6.14 -0.42 21.06
C ARG A 36 -5.82 0.18 22.42
N ILE A 37 -5.23 -0.62 23.32
CA ILE A 37 -4.85 -0.16 24.67
C ILE A 37 -3.62 0.75 24.58
N GLU A 38 -2.65 0.40 23.75
CA GLU A 38 -1.42 1.17 23.58
C GLU A 38 -1.62 2.45 22.76
N SER A 39 -2.60 2.45 21.85
CA SER A 39 -2.85 3.61 21.01
C SER A 39 -3.33 4.81 21.81
N ASN A 40 -2.72 5.96 21.58
CA ASN A 40 -3.16 7.25 22.11
C ASN A 40 -4.27 7.91 21.28
N GLN A 41 -4.77 7.21 20.26
CA GLN A 41 -5.82 7.68 19.35
C GLN A 41 -6.92 6.63 19.22
N ASN A 42 -8.17 7.06 19.27
CA ASN A 42 -9.31 6.23 18.88
C ASN A 42 -9.39 6.05 17.36
N LEU A 43 -10.28 5.17 16.88
CA LEU A 43 -10.42 4.83 15.47
C LEU A 43 -10.62 6.06 14.55
N ILE A 44 -11.44 7.00 14.98
CA ILE A 44 -11.73 8.21 14.19
C ILE A 44 -10.52 9.13 14.15
N GLU A 45 -9.84 9.31 15.28
CA GLU A 45 -8.62 10.10 15.35
C GLU A 45 -7.50 9.50 14.50
N GLN A 46 -7.32 8.17 14.51
CA GLN A 46 -6.37 7.49 13.62
C GLN A 46 -6.68 7.79 12.15
N PHE A 47 -7.95 7.65 11.75
CA PHE A 47 -8.38 7.92 10.38
C PHE A 47 -8.13 9.38 9.96
N LEU A 48 -8.52 10.33 10.78
CA LEU A 48 -8.32 11.76 10.50
C LEU A 48 -6.83 12.12 10.44
N THR A 49 -6.02 11.56 11.33
CA THR A 49 -4.58 11.79 11.37
C THR A 49 -3.90 11.23 10.12
N VAL A 50 -4.13 9.97 9.77
CA VAL A 50 -3.47 9.37 8.60
C VAL A 50 -3.92 10.02 7.30
N THR A 51 -5.20 10.35 7.15
CA THR A 51 -5.69 11.04 5.94
C THR A 51 -5.18 12.47 5.82
N ASN A 52 -4.87 13.16 6.94
CA ASN A 52 -4.16 14.43 6.92
C ASN A 52 -2.73 14.27 6.39
N TYR A 53 -1.96 13.30 6.91
CA TYR A 53 -0.60 13.03 6.43
C TYR A 53 -0.58 12.57 4.97
N LEU A 54 -1.52 11.72 4.56
CA LEU A 54 -1.63 11.27 3.17
C LEU A 54 -2.00 12.42 2.23
N SER A 55 -2.87 13.35 2.65
CA SER A 55 -3.18 14.51 1.82
C SER A 55 -1.95 15.42 1.60
N GLN A 56 -1.13 15.64 2.63
CA GLN A 56 0.14 16.35 2.50
C GLN A 56 1.12 15.60 1.60
N PHE A 57 1.30 14.31 1.84
CA PHE A 57 2.18 13.45 1.05
C PHE A 57 1.81 13.46 -0.44
N LEU A 58 0.54 13.24 -0.77
CA LEU A 58 0.06 13.24 -2.16
C LEU A 58 0.16 14.62 -2.82
N SER A 59 -0.09 15.71 -2.05
CA SER A 59 0.07 17.06 -2.57
C SER A 59 1.54 17.37 -2.90
N GLU A 60 2.49 16.96 -2.05
CA GLU A 60 3.92 17.10 -2.34
C GLU A 60 4.32 16.32 -3.60
N LEU A 61 3.86 15.08 -3.76
CA LEU A 61 4.09 14.30 -4.98
C LEU A 61 3.56 15.01 -6.22
N SER A 62 2.40 15.69 -6.12
CA SER A 62 1.77 16.36 -7.25
C SER A 62 2.58 17.54 -7.81
N TYR A 63 3.46 18.13 -7.03
CA TYR A 63 4.38 19.19 -7.50
C TYR A 63 5.58 18.64 -8.27
N HIS A 64 5.90 17.35 -8.10
CA HIS A 64 7.10 16.73 -8.68
C HIS A 64 6.79 15.76 -9.81
N PHE A 65 5.57 15.24 -9.91
CA PHE A 65 5.17 14.29 -10.95
C PHE A 65 4.06 14.85 -11.83
N ASN A 66 4.10 14.49 -13.12
CA ASN A 66 3.05 14.87 -14.06
C ASN A 66 1.69 14.26 -13.67
N ILE A 67 1.68 13.00 -13.23
CA ILE A 67 0.49 12.30 -12.75
C ILE A 67 0.85 11.50 -11.49
N VAL A 68 0.04 11.64 -10.45
CA VAL A 68 0.06 10.82 -9.23
C VAL A 68 -1.13 9.88 -9.28
N ASN A 69 -0.88 8.60 -9.56
CA ASN A 69 -1.92 7.57 -9.60
C ASN A 69 -2.04 6.90 -8.24
N VAL A 70 -3.23 6.89 -7.66
CA VAL A 70 -3.47 6.36 -6.29
C VAL A 70 -4.45 5.20 -6.35
N TYR A 71 -4.03 4.07 -5.79
CA TYR A 71 -4.83 2.86 -5.58
C TYR A 71 -4.90 2.55 -4.10
N VAL A 72 -6.01 1.97 -3.65
CA VAL A 72 -6.19 1.53 -2.27
C VAL A 72 -6.53 0.03 -2.25
N CYS A 73 -5.75 -0.75 -1.51
CA CYS A 73 -5.99 -2.16 -1.25
C CYS A 73 -6.32 -2.32 0.24
N PRO A 74 -7.60 -2.47 0.62
CA PRO A 74 -8.01 -2.45 2.02
C PRO A 74 -7.34 -3.55 2.84
N GLY A 75 -6.75 -3.14 3.97
CA GLY A 75 -6.09 -4.01 4.91
C GLY A 75 -7.04 -4.66 5.93
N ASN A 76 -6.52 -5.62 6.67
CA ASN A 76 -7.34 -6.33 7.65
C ASN A 76 -7.54 -5.57 8.96
N HIS A 77 -6.64 -4.66 9.35
CA HIS A 77 -6.80 -3.81 10.55
C HIS A 77 -7.86 -2.73 10.36
N SER A 78 -8.06 -2.26 9.14
CA SER A 78 -9.01 -1.20 8.81
C SER A 78 -10.48 -1.65 8.77
N ARG A 79 -10.79 -2.91 9.13
CA ARG A 79 -12.15 -3.40 9.25
C ARG A 79 -12.93 -2.62 10.32
N CYS A 80 -14.21 -2.37 10.05
CA CYS A 80 -15.10 -1.66 10.97
C CYS A 80 -15.60 -2.54 12.13
N HIS A 81 -15.42 -3.86 12.04
CA HIS A 81 -15.73 -4.81 13.11
C HIS A 81 -14.52 -5.63 13.55
N ALA A 82 -14.34 -5.82 14.86
CA ALA A 82 -13.20 -6.57 15.40
C ALA A 82 -13.26 -8.07 15.04
N ASN A 83 -14.45 -8.66 15.03
CA ASN A 83 -14.66 -10.03 14.61
C ASN A 83 -14.72 -10.08 13.07
N LYS A 84 -13.85 -10.88 12.47
CA LYS A 84 -13.74 -11.04 11.01
C LYS A 84 -15.04 -11.54 10.38
N ASP A 85 -15.72 -12.48 11.04
CA ASP A 85 -16.89 -13.17 10.50
C ASP A 85 -18.16 -12.31 10.58
N GLU A 86 -18.12 -11.23 11.36
CA GLU A 86 -19.20 -10.27 11.51
C GLU A 86 -19.00 -8.99 10.68
N ASN A 87 -17.83 -8.83 10.05
CA ASN A 87 -17.50 -7.67 9.24
C ASN A 87 -18.00 -7.84 7.81
N MET A 88 -18.86 -6.95 7.36
CA MET A 88 -19.27 -6.93 5.96
C MET A 88 -18.10 -6.51 5.06
N ARG A 89 -17.98 -7.11 3.87
CA ARG A 89 -16.85 -6.94 2.97
C ARG A 89 -16.55 -5.48 2.60
N GLY A 90 -17.56 -4.65 2.48
CA GLY A 90 -17.42 -3.22 2.15
C GLY A 90 -17.17 -2.31 3.37
N GLU A 91 -17.25 -2.84 4.60
CA GLU A 91 -17.05 -2.08 5.82
C GLU A 91 -15.58 -2.06 6.21
N ASN A 92 -14.84 -1.14 5.58
CA ASN A 92 -13.41 -0.98 5.79
C ASN A 92 -13.02 0.50 5.68
N MET A 93 -12.30 1.01 6.67
CA MET A 93 -11.91 2.42 6.76
C MET A 93 -10.95 2.83 5.64
N ASP A 94 -10.15 1.93 5.09
CA ASP A 94 -9.28 2.26 3.95
C ASP A 94 -10.11 2.61 2.71
N LEU A 95 -11.27 1.98 2.50
CA LEU A 95 -12.17 2.33 1.41
C LEU A 95 -12.80 3.72 1.60
N LEU A 96 -13.06 4.14 2.84
CA LEU A 96 -13.53 5.48 3.14
C LEU A 96 -12.46 6.54 2.87
N ALA A 97 -11.17 6.18 2.94
CA ALA A 97 -10.09 7.11 2.66
C ALA A 97 -10.10 7.64 1.22
N ILE A 98 -10.60 6.86 0.24
CA ILE A 98 -10.68 7.28 -1.17
C ILE A 98 -11.53 8.54 -1.33
N PRO A 99 -12.86 8.52 -1.06
CA PRO A 99 -13.69 9.71 -1.25
C PRO A 99 -13.28 10.86 -0.33
N TYR A 100 -12.74 10.58 0.86
CA TYR A 100 -12.25 11.60 1.76
C TYR A 100 -11.04 12.34 1.20
N LEU A 101 -10.04 11.63 0.70
CA LEU A 101 -8.85 12.22 0.06
C LEU A 101 -9.20 12.91 -1.26
N GLN A 102 -10.12 12.37 -2.06
CA GLN A 102 -10.61 13.02 -3.28
C GLN A 102 -11.21 14.38 -2.97
N ALA A 103 -12.05 14.48 -1.94
CA ALA A 103 -12.65 15.75 -1.51
C ALA A 103 -11.58 16.74 -1.02
N LYS A 104 -10.58 16.28 -0.25
CA LYS A 104 -9.49 17.14 0.26
C LYS A 104 -8.56 17.64 -0.85
N LEU A 105 -8.31 16.83 -1.84
CA LEU A 105 -7.33 17.07 -2.92
C LEU A 105 -7.99 17.49 -4.24
N GLN A 106 -9.24 17.90 -4.23
CA GLN A 106 -10.02 18.26 -5.43
C GLN A 106 -9.38 19.33 -6.30
N ASN A 107 -8.51 20.17 -5.73
CA ASN A 107 -7.79 21.24 -6.45
C ASN A 107 -6.51 20.76 -7.16
N PHE A 108 -6.08 19.52 -6.94
CA PHE A 108 -4.90 18.92 -7.56
C PHE A 108 -5.33 18.05 -8.75
N SER A 109 -5.40 18.66 -9.93
CA SER A 109 -5.94 17.99 -11.14
C SER A 109 -5.11 16.80 -11.64
N ASN A 110 -3.85 16.71 -11.23
CA ASN A 110 -2.92 15.63 -11.60
C ASN A 110 -2.88 14.46 -10.59
N ILE A 111 -3.64 14.53 -9.48
CA ILE A 111 -3.83 13.37 -8.59
C ILE A 111 -5.05 12.59 -9.08
N LYS A 112 -4.85 11.30 -9.40
CA LYS A 112 -5.88 10.40 -9.94
C LYS A 112 -6.11 9.25 -8.98
N PHE A 113 -7.30 9.18 -8.39
CA PHE A 113 -7.74 8.03 -7.61
C PHE A 113 -8.44 7.03 -8.51
N HIS A 114 -8.01 5.79 -8.45
CA HIS A 114 -8.51 4.71 -9.30
C HIS A 114 -9.34 3.72 -8.49
N GLU A 115 -10.41 3.23 -9.10
CA GLU A 115 -11.23 2.15 -8.54
C GLU A 115 -10.64 0.78 -8.90
N ASN A 116 -10.75 -0.17 -7.99
CA ASN A 116 -10.43 -1.57 -8.21
C ASN A 116 -11.63 -2.26 -8.85
N VAL A 117 -11.53 -2.61 -10.14
CA VAL A 117 -12.71 -3.00 -10.96
C VAL A 117 -13.17 -4.44 -10.70
N ILE A 118 -12.24 -5.39 -10.61
CA ILE A 118 -12.59 -6.83 -10.47
C ILE A 118 -12.94 -7.17 -9.02
N ASP A 119 -12.13 -6.67 -8.10
CA ASP A 119 -12.26 -6.90 -6.67
C ASP A 119 -11.73 -5.69 -5.92
N SER A 120 -12.49 -5.15 -4.96
CA SER A 120 -12.09 -3.97 -4.19
C SER A 120 -10.74 -4.12 -3.45
N SER A 121 -10.28 -5.35 -3.22
CA SER A 121 -9.00 -5.63 -2.55
C SER A 121 -7.82 -5.85 -3.51
N ILE A 122 -8.03 -5.76 -4.82
CA ILE A 122 -7.00 -6.02 -5.84
C ILE A 122 -6.88 -4.81 -6.77
N ALA A 123 -5.84 -4.03 -6.62
CA ALA A 123 -5.48 -3.01 -7.61
C ALA A 123 -4.89 -3.69 -8.85
N MET A 124 -5.40 -3.33 -10.03
CA MET A 124 -4.93 -3.86 -11.32
C MET A 124 -4.70 -2.71 -12.29
N PHE A 125 -3.48 -2.56 -12.77
CA PHE A 125 -3.13 -1.50 -13.71
C PHE A 125 -1.92 -1.89 -14.57
N THR A 126 -1.63 -1.07 -15.58
CA THR A 126 -0.51 -1.29 -16.49
C THR A 126 0.43 -0.09 -16.45
N VAL A 127 1.73 -0.35 -16.33
CA VAL A 127 2.80 0.66 -16.40
C VAL A 127 3.82 0.21 -17.42
N ARG A 128 4.07 1.00 -18.46
CA ARG A 128 5.03 0.68 -19.52
C ARG A 128 4.84 -0.72 -20.14
N GLY A 129 3.60 -1.18 -20.27
CA GLY A 129 3.27 -2.53 -20.78
C GLY A 129 3.27 -3.62 -19.70
N GLN A 130 3.84 -3.39 -18.52
CA GLN A 130 3.84 -4.34 -17.41
C GLN A 130 2.51 -4.37 -16.68
N LYS A 131 1.92 -5.54 -16.51
CA LYS A 131 0.68 -5.74 -15.72
C LYS A 131 1.02 -5.81 -14.25
N ILE A 132 0.51 -4.88 -13.49
CA ILE A 132 0.83 -4.72 -12.07
C ILE A 132 -0.40 -4.99 -11.22
N TYR A 133 -0.21 -5.77 -10.18
CA TYR A 133 -1.23 -6.01 -9.17
C TYR A 133 -0.76 -5.48 -7.81
N GLY A 134 -1.70 -4.93 -7.06
CA GLY A 134 -1.53 -4.57 -5.66
C GLY A 134 -2.54 -5.31 -4.81
N VAL A 135 -2.11 -5.88 -3.69
CA VAL A 135 -2.96 -6.51 -2.68
C VAL A 135 -2.45 -6.17 -1.29
N HIS A 136 -3.32 -6.27 -0.26
CA HIS A 136 -2.83 -6.12 1.11
C HIS A 136 -1.90 -7.26 1.52
N GLY A 137 -2.26 -8.51 1.26
CA GLY A 137 -1.42 -9.68 1.56
C GLY A 137 -1.87 -10.52 2.75
N ASP A 138 -2.94 -10.15 3.47
CA ASP A 138 -3.51 -10.95 4.58
C ASP A 138 -4.09 -12.30 4.12
N LYS A 139 -4.46 -12.42 2.85
CA LYS A 139 -5.02 -13.62 2.22
C LYS A 139 -4.00 -14.39 1.39
N ASP A 140 -2.78 -13.87 1.26
CA ASP A 140 -1.82 -14.31 0.26
C ASP A 140 -0.46 -14.64 0.88
N GLN A 141 0.26 -15.54 0.23
CA GLN A 141 1.66 -15.82 0.53
C GLN A 141 2.47 -15.55 -0.74
N MET A 142 3.71 -15.07 -0.59
CA MET A 142 4.55 -14.67 -1.73
C MET A 142 4.77 -15.78 -2.75
N ASP A 143 4.83 -17.03 -2.32
CA ASP A 143 5.07 -18.21 -3.17
C ASP A 143 3.84 -18.68 -3.96
N THR A 144 2.64 -18.36 -3.48
CA THR A 144 1.37 -18.84 -4.07
C THR A 144 0.50 -17.74 -4.68
N VAL A 145 0.77 -16.46 -4.37
CA VAL A 145 -0.05 -15.33 -4.79
C VAL A 145 -0.17 -15.19 -6.31
N VAL A 146 0.90 -15.49 -7.05
CA VAL A 146 0.90 -15.42 -8.52
C VAL A 146 -0.15 -16.37 -9.10
N GLN A 147 -0.14 -17.63 -8.66
CA GLN A 147 -1.10 -18.63 -9.12
C GLN A 147 -2.53 -18.26 -8.73
N LYS A 148 -2.74 -17.87 -7.46
CA LYS A 148 -4.07 -17.49 -6.97
C LYS A 148 -4.66 -16.32 -7.76
N LEU A 149 -3.91 -15.22 -7.91
CA LEU A 149 -4.41 -14.04 -8.61
C LEU A 149 -4.59 -14.30 -10.10
N THR A 150 -3.70 -15.07 -10.74
CA THR A 150 -3.86 -15.44 -12.15
C THR A 150 -5.15 -16.25 -12.37
N LEU A 151 -5.43 -17.23 -11.51
CA LEU A 151 -6.67 -18.02 -11.61
C LEU A 151 -7.91 -17.18 -11.32
N TYR A 152 -7.83 -16.29 -10.34
CA TYR A 152 -8.95 -15.45 -9.94
C TYR A 152 -9.30 -14.38 -10.98
N THR A 153 -8.31 -13.75 -11.58
CA THR A 153 -8.51 -12.64 -12.54
C THR A 153 -8.46 -13.08 -14.01
N SER A 154 -8.03 -14.32 -14.27
CA SER A 154 -7.74 -14.85 -15.62
C SER A 154 -6.64 -14.08 -16.37
N VAL A 155 -5.85 -13.28 -15.66
CA VAL A 155 -4.73 -12.51 -16.22
C VAL A 155 -3.50 -12.72 -15.35
N LYS A 156 -2.38 -13.15 -15.96
CA LYS A 156 -1.10 -13.28 -15.26
C LYS A 156 -0.47 -11.88 -15.09
N PRO A 157 -0.12 -11.46 -13.86
CA PRO A 157 0.63 -10.23 -13.62
C PRO A 157 2.12 -10.42 -13.93
N ASP A 158 2.80 -9.32 -14.27
CA ASP A 158 4.24 -9.24 -14.39
C ASP A 158 4.90 -8.86 -13.06
N ILE A 159 4.20 -8.01 -12.27
CA ILE A 159 4.63 -7.58 -10.94
C ILE A 159 3.45 -7.60 -9.98
N ILE A 160 3.67 -8.11 -8.76
CA ILE A 160 2.72 -8.05 -7.65
C ILE A 160 3.34 -7.28 -6.49
N TYR A 161 2.65 -6.27 -5.97
CA TYR A 161 2.96 -5.60 -4.73
C TYR A 161 2.03 -6.08 -3.62
N MET A 162 2.61 -6.41 -2.46
CA MET A 162 1.86 -6.81 -1.27
C MET A 162 2.50 -6.25 0.01
N GLY A 163 1.74 -6.19 1.09
CA GLY A 163 2.18 -5.74 2.41
C GLY A 163 1.97 -6.81 3.48
N HIS A 164 1.34 -6.43 4.60
CA HIS A 164 0.88 -7.27 5.70
C HIS A 164 1.99 -7.89 6.58
N LYS A 165 3.11 -8.30 6.04
CA LYS A 165 4.19 -8.97 6.78
C LYS A 165 5.19 -8.00 7.43
N HIS A 166 5.03 -6.70 7.22
CA HIS A 166 5.81 -5.61 7.81
C HIS A 166 7.31 -5.63 7.49
N THR A 167 7.75 -6.42 6.50
CA THR A 167 9.15 -6.50 6.06
C THR A 167 9.26 -6.39 4.55
N ASN A 168 10.32 -5.72 4.07
CA ASN A 168 10.66 -5.70 2.65
C ASN A 168 11.20 -7.06 2.21
N ALA A 169 10.64 -7.61 1.14
CA ALA A 169 11.09 -8.84 0.53
C ALA A 169 10.77 -8.87 -0.96
N MET A 170 11.50 -9.68 -1.72
CA MET A 170 11.22 -9.94 -3.13
C MET A 170 11.52 -11.39 -3.49
N LEU A 171 10.66 -11.98 -4.31
CA LEU A 171 10.92 -13.25 -4.96
C LEU A 171 10.39 -13.23 -6.40
N THR A 172 10.83 -14.20 -7.21
CA THR A 172 10.30 -14.42 -8.55
C THR A 172 9.58 -15.77 -8.58
N SER A 173 8.32 -15.75 -9.02
CA SER A 173 7.49 -16.96 -9.16
C SER A 173 6.81 -16.93 -10.53
N TYR A 174 6.96 -17.97 -11.35
CA TYR A 174 6.42 -18.04 -12.71
C TYR A 174 6.72 -16.78 -13.57
N ASP A 175 7.95 -16.29 -13.51
CA ASP A 175 8.42 -15.05 -14.15
C ASP A 175 7.77 -13.75 -13.64
N THR A 176 6.87 -13.81 -12.66
CA THR A 176 6.29 -12.67 -11.99
C THR A 176 7.17 -12.23 -10.82
N LYS A 177 7.45 -10.94 -10.72
CA LYS A 177 8.10 -10.36 -9.54
C LYS A 177 7.08 -10.15 -8.44
N VAL A 178 7.28 -10.79 -7.29
CA VAL A 178 6.45 -10.58 -6.09
C VAL A 178 7.26 -9.75 -5.11
N ILE A 179 6.78 -8.57 -4.81
CA ILE A 179 7.46 -7.55 -3.99
C ILE A 179 6.58 -7.28 -2.77
N GLN A 180 7.15 -7.50 -1.59
CA GLN A 180 6.51 -7.22 -0.31
C GLN A 180 7.08 -5.94 0.26
N ALA A 181 6.20 -5.02 0.64
CA ALA A 181 6.55 -3.78 1.33
C ALA A 181 6.43 -3.93 2.84
N GLY A 182 7.36 -3.34 3.56
CA GLY A 182 7.34 -3.23 5.00
C GLY A 182 6.34 -2.18 5.51
N CYS A 183 6.48 -1.83 6.77
CA CYS A 183 5.59 -0.91 7.47
C CYS A 183 6.34 0.39 7.85
N LEU A 184 5.71 1.55 7.66
CA LEU A 184 6.28 2.85 8.01
C LEU A 184 6.38 3.08 9.53
N SER A 185 5.56 2.41 10.34
CA SER A 185 5.63 2.51 11.81
C SER A 185 6.71 1.63 12.44
N GLY A 186 7.23 0.66 11.69
CA GLY A 186 8.04 -0.42 12.29
C GLY A 186 7.22 -1.32 13.21
N GLY A 187 7.88 -2.21 13.95
CA GLY A 187 7.24 -3.16 14.86
C GLY A 187 7.86 -3.08 16.25
N ALA A 188 7.61 -2.01 16.99
CA ALA A 188 8.14 -1.80 18.34
C ALA A 188 7.07 -1.83 19.45
N ASP A 189 5.79 -2.07 19.08
CA ASP A 189 4.67 -2.21 20.00
C ASP A 189 4.68 -3.59 20.72
N GLU A 190 3.93 -3.71 21.82
CA GLU A 190 3.85 -4.96 22.61
C GLU A 190 3.35 -6.14 21.77
N TYR A 191 2.39 -5.93 20.87
CA TYR A 191 1.90 -6.99 19.98
C TYR A 191 3.02 -7.57 19.12
N CYS A 192 3.80 -6.70 18.47
CA CYS A 192 4.92 -7.12 17.64
C CYS A 192 6.04 -7.79 18.46
N MET A 193 6.28 -7.32 19.68
CA MET A 193 7.27 -7.93 20.58
C MET A 193 6.84 -9.32 21.04
N ASP A 194 5.58 -9.49 21.46
CA ASP A 194 5.03 -10.78 21.89
C ASP A 194 5.06 -11.82 20.76
N LYS A 195 4.77 -11.40 19.54
CA LYS A 195 4.80 -12.25 18.33
C LYS A 195 6.18 -12.40 17.72
N ARG A 196 7.23 -11.78 18.28
CA ARG A 196 8.60 -11.74 17.71
C ARG A 196 8.64 -11.16 16.28
N LEU A 197 7.79 -10.16 16.00
CA LEU A 197 7.66 -9.48 14.71
C LEU A 197 8.36 -8.11 14.70
N ARG A 198 9.31 -7.87 15.62
CA ARG A 198 10.02 -6.60 15.72
C ARG A 198 10.81 -6.31 14.45
N ASN A 199 10.42 -5.26 13.74
CA ASN A 199 11.06 -4.79 12.52
C ASN A 199 11.39 -3.30 12.61
N LYS A 200 12.35 -2.85 11.80
CA LYS A 200 12.56 -1.42 11.56
C LYS A 200 11.46 -0.89 10.63
N ALA A 201 11.18 0.40 10.73
CA ALA A 201 10.34 1.06 9.75
C ALA A 201 11.02 1.00 8.37
N GLU A 202 10.31 0.50 7.36
CA GLU A 202 10.85 0.36 6.02
C GLU A 202 9.75 0.42 4.95
N GLN A 203 10.14 0.81 3.75
CA GLN A 203 9.28 0.88 2.58
C GLN A 203 10.07 0.55 1.31
N ILE A 204 9.39 0.45 0.19
CA ILE A 204 9.99 0.21 -1.11
C ILE A 204 9.69 1.36 -2.07
N ILE A 205 10.61 1.58 -3.01
CA ILE A 205 10.39 2.36 -4.23
C ILE A 205 10.88 1.49 -5.37
N SER A 206 10.08 1.34 -6.42
CA SER A 206 10.47 0.60 -7.61
C SER A 206 10.39 1.46 -8.86
N VAL A 207 11.29 1.22 -9.78
CA VAL A 207 11.33 1.84 -11.11
C VAL A 207 10.98 0.79 -12.14
N ILE A 208 10.00 1.11 -12.99
CA ILE A 208 9.48 0.19 -13.99
C ILE A 208 9.72 0.79 -15.37
N THR A 209 10.28 -0.02 -16.25
CA THR A 209 10.52 0.28 -17.66
C THR A 209 9.70 -0.64 -18.56
N GLU A 210 9.88 -0.53 -19.85
CA GLU A 210 9.27 -1.44 -20.84
C GLU A 210 9.80 -2.87 -20.70
N ASP A 211 11.03 -3.02 -20.20
CA ASP A 211 11.67 -4.34 -19.96
C ASP A 211 11.30 -4.96 -18.60
N GLY A 212 10.51 -4.27 -17.76
CA GLY A 212 10.05 -4.75 -16.45
C GLY A 212 10.55 -3.93 -15.27
N LEU A 213 10.78 -4.60 -14.14
CA LEU A 213 11.35 -4.00 -12.94
C LEU A 213 12.84 -3.69 -13.16
N ASP A 214 13.19 -2.43 -13.30
CA ASP A 214 14.57 -1.97 -13.48
C ASP A 214 15.31 -1.87 -12.14
N CYS A 215 14.75 -1.13 -11.19
CA CYS A 215 15.33 -0.94 -9.86
C CYS A 215 14.31 -1.16 -8.74
N LEU A 216 14.79 -1.72 -7.63
CA LEU A 216 14.06 -1.80 -6.35
C LEU A 216 14.92 -1.19 -5.26
N TYR A 217 14.42 -0.16 -4.60
CA TYR A 217 15.05 0.51 -3.49
C TYR A 217 14.44 0.02 -2.16
N ASP A 218 15.27 -0.60 -1.34
CA ASP A 218 14.96 -0.95 0.05
C ASP A 218 15.23 0.27 0.93
N VAL A 219 14.15 0.98 1.32
CA VAL A 219 14.22 2.22 2.09
C VAL A 219 13.96 1.91 3.56
N LYS A 220 14.91 2.25 4.43
CA LYS A 220 14.85 2.05 5.89
C LYS A 220 14.91 3.38 6.62
N PHE A 221 14.21 3.45 7.77
CA PHE A 221 14.07 4.65 8.59
C PHE A 221 14.61 4.45 10.01
#